data_c37ff3f6eb79a06eb6e960530e9475f4
#
_entry.id   c37ff3f6eb79a06eb6e960530e9475f4
#
_cell.length_a   1.000
_cell.length_b   1.000
_cell.length_c   1.000
_cell.angle_alpha   90.00
_cell.angle_beta   90.00
_cell.angle_gamma   90.00
#
_symmetry.space_group_name_H-M   'P 1'
#
loop_
_entity.id
_entity.type
_entity.pdbx_description
1 polymer ?
#
loop_
_entity_poly.entity_id
_entity_poly.type
_entity_poly.pdbx_seq_one_letter_code
_entity_poly.pdbx_strand_id
1 'polypeptide(L)'
;MWSRTSLRATGPPGRSAPVDQQVDEDGPAGPGADARDQLVGRLMAALEGIGEAIVVSDDAGQTVFENQAASDLLGEEGASAALAAQAVSEALRDALSGARRERRLDLISPLRRSLSIRSFPTGEGSIDGAVAVIEDISERVRLEAVRRDFVANVSHELKTPTGALTLLAETIDGESDPDVVGRLVRRMGGEAERLSRIIDDLLDLSRIEANETPSGALVPVRDFVLDAVQSLQAVASGLDVDVEVLPIPAGSAVPGDRRDLVSAVANLVDNAIKYSEAGGTVTVAVEMEGRHVAVKVSDRGVGIPSRDLERIFERFYRVDRARSRATGGTGLGLSIVRHVAANHGGRVSVTSVEGEGSTFVLELPAVRLPEGSDGEGGRDDDHD
;
A
#
# COMPACT_ATOMS: atom_id res chain seq x y z
N MET A 1 3.18 30.55 -66.26
CA MET A 1 3.14 31.39 -67.53
C MET A 1 4.04 32.57 -67.26
N TRP A 2 5.02 32.73 -68.21
CA TRP A 2 5.94 33.84 -68.40
C TRP A 2 7.10 33.96 -67.38
N SER A 3 8.28 33.66 -67.70
CA SER A 3 9.24 33.70 -68.78
C SER A 3 10.38 34.70 -68.51
N ARG A 4 11.55 34.10 -68.42
CA ARG A 4 12.91 34.53 -68.78
C ARG A 4 13.08 35.90 -69.47
N THR A 5 14.15 36.60 -69.08
CA THR A 5 15.07 37.12 -70.13
C THR A 5 16.47 37.36 -69.59
N SER A 6 17.44 36.77 -70.22
CA SER A 6 18.89 36.91 -70.14
C SER A 6 19.38 38.13 -70.95
N LEU A 7 20.47 38.75 -70.53
CA LEU A 7 21.35 39.47 -71.48
C LEU A 7 22.83 39.38 -71.11
N ARG A 8 23.60 38.94 -72.03
CA ARG A 8 25.08 38.86 -72.14
C ARG A 8 25.70 40.21 -72.52
N ALA A 9 26.96 40.45 -72.13
CA ALA A 9 28.09 40.68 -73.02
C ALA A 9 29.34 41.20 -72.29
N THR A 10 30.40 40.52 -72.47
CA THR A 10 31.72 40.71 -73.08
C THR A 10 32.82 41.40 -72.27
N GLY A 11 33.94 40.64 -72.12
CA GLY A 11 35.23 40.99 -71.54
C GLY A 11 36.15 41.83 -72.43
N PRO A 12 37.50 41.82 -72.37
CA PRO A 12 38.50 41.04 -71.63
C PRO A 12 39.73 41.94 -71.18
N PRO A 13 41.03 41.59 -71.10
CA PRO A 13 41.66 40.69 -70.08
C PRO A 13 42.86 41.36 -69.34
N GLY A 14 43.35 40.80 -68.24
CA GLY A 14 44.60 41.23 -67.62
C GLY A 14 45.11 40.20 -66.61
N ARG A 15 46.24 39.60 -66.95
CA ARG A 15 47.00 38.58 -66.27
C ARG A 15 47.48 39.02 -64.87
N SER A 16 47.44 38.13 -63.92
CA SER A 16 48.62 37.65 -63.14
C SER A 16 48.23 36.46 -62.22
N ALA A 17 49.17 35.56 -62.11
CA ALA A 17 49.08 34.21 -61.68
C ALA A 17 48.98 34.02 -60.09
N PRO A 18 48.84 32.81 -59.60
CA PRO A 18 48.10 32.45 -58.37
C PRO A 18 48.97 32.45 -57.15
N VAL A 19 48.35 32.81 -56.05
CA VAL A 19 48.85 32.39 -54.74
C VAL A 19 47.76 31.50 -54.17
N ASP A 20 48.04 30.21 -54.24
CA ASP A 20 47.35 29.17 -53.42
C ASP A 20 47.49 29.52 -51.97
N GLN A 21 46.45 30.01 -51.32
CA GLN A 21 46.28 29.94 -49.90
C GLN A 21 45.13 28.95 -49.64
N GLN A 22 45.50 27.68 -49.50
CA GLN A 22 44.74 26.72 -48.78
C GLN A 22 44.59 27.26 -47.34
N VAL A 23 43.40 27.74 -47.01
CA VAL A 23 43.00 27.96 -45.63
C VAL A 23 42.61 26.59 -45.10
N ASP A 24 43.56 25.93 -44.39
CA ASP A 24 43.28 24.81 -43.51
C ASP A 24 42.37 25.36 -42.41
N GLU A 25 41.05 25.10 -42.52
CA GLU A 25 40.04 25.32 -41.45
C GLU A 25 39.97 24.16 -40.47
N ASP A 26 41.05 23.43 -40.28
CA ASP A 26 41.19 22.45 -39.19
C ASP A 26 42.25 22.92 -38.17
N GLY A 27 41.93 24.01 -37.47
CA GLY A 27 42.64 24.32 -36.25
C GLY A 27 42.20 23.33 -35.15
N PRO A 28 43.16 22.73 -34.37
CA PRO A 28 42.78 21.81 -33.29
C PRO A 28 41.88 22.55 -32.31
N ALA A 29 40.69 21.95 -32.02
CA ALA A 29 39.80 22.41 -30.99
C ALA A 29 40.61 22.59 -29.70
N GLY A 30 40.59 23.78 -29.12
CA GLY A 30 41.39 24.12 -27.96
C GLY A 30 41.02 23.22 -26.76
N PRO A 31 41.95 22.96 -25.81
CA PRO A 31 41.74 22.03 -24.70
C PRO A 31 40.54 22.35 -23.81
N GLY A 32 39.84 23.44 -24.01
CA GLY A 32 38.60 23.79 -23.33
C GLY A 32 37.33 23.25 -23.98
N ALA A 33 37.33 22.96 -25.28
CA ALA A 33 36.17 22.44 -26.01
C ALA A 33 35.93 20.95 -25.63
N ASP A 34 36.99 20.16 -25.65
CA ASP A 34 36.90 18.72 -25.27
C ASP A 34 36.45 18.54 -23.78
N ALA A 35 36.90 19.40 -22.88
CA ALA A 35 36.48 19.35 -21.47
C ALA A 35 35.01 19.73 -21.30
N ARG A 36 34.51 20.68 -22.09
CA ARG A 36 33.10 21.09 -22.08
C ARG A 36 32.22 20.00 -22.64
N ASP A 37 32.60 19.39 -23.76
CA ASP A 37 31.83 18.30 -24.39
C ASP A 37 31.81 17.06 -23.49
N GLN A 38 32.91 16.74 -22.82
CA GLN A 38 32.95 15.67 -21.80
C GLN A 38 32.03 15.96 -20.62
N LEU A 39 31.97 17.21 -20.13
CA LEU A 39 31.07 17.60 -19.05
C LEU A 39 29.61 17.49 -19.46
N VAL A 40 29.25 17.99 -20.65
CA VAL A 40 27.89 17.87 -21.20
C VAL A 40 27.49 16.41 -21.36
N GLY A 41 28.38 15.56 -21.90
CA GLY A 41 28.11 14.13 -22.02
C GLY A 41 27.87 13.44 -20.65
N ARG A 42 28.62 13.82 -19.62
CA ARG A 42 28.41 13.30 -18.26
C ARG A 42 27.10 13.79 -17.65
N LEU A 43 26.72 15.05 -17.87
CA LEU A 43 25.47 15.60 -17.39
C LEU A 43 24.27 14.94 -18.08
N MET A 44 24.34 14.72 -19.40
CA MET A 44 23.30 14.00 -20.15
C MET A 44 23.16 12.56 -19.64
N ALA A 45 24.29 11.84 -19.46
CA ALA A 45 24.25 10.48 -18.91
C ALA A 45 23.68 10.45 -17.47
N ALA A 46 23.94 11.47 -16.68
CA ALA A 46 23.35 11.58 -15.34
C ALA A 46 21.84 11.82 -15.40
N LEU A 47 21.36 12.67 -16.29
CA LEU A 47 19.93 12.93 -16.49
C LEU A 47 19.20 11.70 -17.03
N GLU A 48 19.84 10.90 -17.90
CA GLU A 48 19.30 9.61 -18.36
C GLU A 48 19.17 8.58 -17.22
N GLY A 49 20.07 8.61 -16.24
CA GLY A 49 20.04 7.72 -15.08
C GLY A 49 19.02 8.10 -14.00
N ILE A 50 18.34 9.24 -14.11
CA ILE A 50 17.31 9.67 -13.18
C ILE A 50 16.00 8.97 -13.51
N GLY A 51 15.35 8.37 -12.50
CA GLY A 51 14.07 7.68 -12.69
C GLY A 51 12.86 8.59 -12.91
N GLU A 52 13.00 9.89 -12.64
CA GLU A 52 11.97 10.90 -12.94
C GLU A 52 12.02 11.29 -14.43
N ALA A 53 10.86 11.51 -15.05
CA ALA A 53 10.80 11.97 -16.43
C ALA A 53 11.20 13.45 -16.51
N ILE A 54 12.18 13.77 -17.38
CA ILE A 54 12.74 15.12 -17.54
C ILE A 54 12.59 15.54 -19.00
N VAL A 55 12.00 16.73 -19.20
CA VAL A 55 11.86 17.38 -20.51
C VAL A 55 12.47 18.77 -20.43
N VAL A 56 13.35 19.10 -21.37
CA VAL A 56 13.98 20.43 -21.47
C VAL A 56 13.55 21.07 -22.79
N SER A 57 13.16 22.33 -22.75
CA SER A 57 12.86 23.13 -23.92
C SER A 57 13.83 24.31 -24.07
N ASP A 58 13.97 24.78 -25.29
CA ASP A 58 14.61 26.08 -25.63
C ASP A 58 13.69 27.27 -25.29
N ASP A 59 14.14 28.48 -25.61
CA ASP A 59 13.41 29.74 -25.42
C ASP A 59 12.16 29.84 -26.34
N ALA A 60 12.13 29.10 -27.46
CA ALA A 60 10.98 28.98 -28.33
C ALA A 60 9.95 27.93 -27.84
N GLY A 61 10.26 27.20 -26.79
CA GLY A 61 9.40 26.13 -26.24
C GLY A 61 9.49 24.82 -27.02
N GLN A 62 10.52 24.65 -27.88
CA GLN A 62 10.77 23.38 -28.54
C GLN A 62 11.55 22.45 -27.63
N THR A 63 11.16 21.19 -27.55
CA THR A 63 11.88 20.19 -26.78
C THR A 63 13.26 19.95 -27.38
N VAL A 64 14.30 20.19 -26.59
CA VAL A 64 15.70 19.97 -26.95
C VAL A 64 16.31 18.75 -26.32
N PHE A 65 15.69 18.26 -25.23
CA PHE A 65 16.10 17.04 -24.53
C PHE A 65 14.91 16.41 -23.80
N GLU A 66 14.84 15.10 -23.86
CA GLU A 66 14.00 14.26 -23.00
C GLU A 66 14.77 13.02 -22.63
N ASN A 67 14.71 12.60 -21.36
CA ASN A 67 15.34 11.36 -20.93
C ASN A 67 14.45 10.16 -21.22
N GLN A 68 15.00 8.94 -21.07
CA GLN A 68 14.27 7.70 -21.37
C GLN A 68 12.93 7.61 -20.60
N ALA A 69 12.93 8.02 -19.32
CA ALA A 69 11.70 8.02 -18.51
C ALA A 69 10.61 8.95 -19.07
N ALA A 70 10.99 10.11 -19.66
CA ALA A 70 10.04 11.00 -20.31
C ALA A 70 9.53 10.41 -21.61
N SER A 71 10.42 9.83 -22.44
CA SER A 71 10.04 9.15 -23.69
C SER A 71 9.09 7.98 -23.42
N ASP A 72 9.34 7.19 -22.38
CA ASP A 72 8.47 6.07 -22.00
C ASP A 72 7.09 6.56 -21.52
N LEU A 73 7.05 7.61 -20.68
CA LEU A 73 5.81 8.16 -20.13
C LEU A 73 4.95 8.88 -21.19
N LEU A 74 5.57 9.66 -22.06
CA LEU A 74 4.89 10.51 -23.04
C LEU A 74 4.68 9.81 -24.39
N GLY A 75 5.48 8.76 -24.66
CA GLY A 75 5.41 7.95 -25.88
C GLY A 75 4.40 6.82 -25.84
N GLU A 76 3.76 6.54 -24.70
CA GLU A 76 2.67 5.58 -24.59
C GLU A 76 1.52 5.98 -25.54
N GLU A 77 0.93 5.01 -26.26
CA GLU A 77 -0.26 5.28 -27.08
C GLU A 77 -1.51 5.40 -26.18
N GLY A 78 -2.23 6.52 -26.30
CA GLY A 78 -3.50 6.69 -25.62
C GLY A 78 -3.80 8.10 -25.11
N ALA A 79 -5.04 8.29 -24.63
CA ALA A 79 -5.52 9.58 -24.14
C ALA A 79 -4.75 10.09 -22.91
N SER A 80 -4.26 9.19 -22.06
CA SER A 80 -3.49 9.56 -20.86
C SER A 80 -2.14 10.16 -21.18
N ALA A 81 -1.40 9.58 -22.14
CA ALA A 81 -0.13 10.12 -22.60
C ALA A 81 -0.31 11.47 -23.32
N ALA A 82 -1.36 11.61 -24.12
CA ALA A 82 -1.69 12.88 -24.76
C ALA A 82 -2.00 13.98 -23.73
N LEU A 83 -2.74 13.67 -22.67
CA LEU A 83 -3.02 14.60 -21.56
C LEU A 83 -1.75 14.96 -20.79
N ALA A 84 -0.87 13.99 -20.54
CA ALA A 84 0.42 14.23 -19.89
C ALA A 84 1.31 15.13 -20.75
N ALA A 85 1.45 14.84 -22.04
CA ALA A 85 2.22 15.66 -22.98
C ALA A 85 1.67 17.09 -23.08
N GLN A 86 0.34 17.27 -23.12
CA GLN A 86 -0.29 18.58 -23.09
C GLN A 86 0.05 19.33 -21.79
N ALA A 87 -0.09 18.67 -20.63
CA ALA A 87 0.19 19.28 -19.34
C ALA A 87 1.67 19.69 -19.20
N VAL A 88 2.60 18.88 -19.71
CA VAL A 88 4.03 19.20 -19.76
C VAL A 88 4.29 20.41 -20.67
N SER A 89 3.69 20.45 -21.87
CA SER A 89 3.81 21.59 -22.78
C SER A 89 3.26 22.90 -22.19
N GLU A 90 2.16 22.84 -21.43
CA GLU A 90 1.61 23.98 -20.70
C GLU A 90 2.57 24.41 -19.57
N ALA A 91 3.14 23.46 -18.82
CA ALA A 91 4.06 23.74 -17.72
C ALA A 91 5.38 24.39 -18.22
N LEU A 92 5.91 23.92 -19.35
CA LEU A 92 7.09 24.52 -19.99
C LEU A 92 6.81 25.96 -20.47
N ARG A 93 5.64 26.22 -21.08
CA ARG A 93 5.23 27.58 -21.48
C ARG A 93 5.08 28.52 -20.27
N ASP A 94 4.50 28.06 -19.18
CA ASP A 94 4.42 28.82 -17.93
C ASP A 94 5.81 29.15 -17.40
N ALA A 95 6.75 28.19 -17.43
CA ALA A 95 8.12 28.40 -17.00
C ALA A 95 8.88 29.40 -17.89
N LEU A 96 8.68 29.38 -19.21
CA LEU A 96 9.25 30.38 -20.15
C LEU A 96 8.74 31.81 -19.86
N SER A 97 7.59 31.96 -19.19
CA SER A 97 7.12 33.26 -18.68
C SER A 97 7.78 33.71 -17.36
N GLY A 98 8.74 32.93 -16.86
CA GLY A 98 9.46 33.19 -15.60
C GLY A 98 8.81 32.55 -14.35
N ALA A 99 7.71 31.80 -14.50
CA ALA A 99 7.01 31.22 -13.39
C ALA A 99 7.62 29.83 -13.01
N ARG A 100 7.87 29.62 -11.71
CA ARG A 100 8.09 28.27 -11.19
C ARG A 100 6.77 27.72 -10.71
N ARG A 101 6.38 26.55 -11.19
CA ARG A 101 5.10 25.94 -10.83
C ARG A 101 5.25 24.46 -10.53
N GLU A 102 4.39 23.99 -9.64
CA GLU A 102 4.12 22.59 -9.41
C GLU A 102 2.62 22.34 -9.68
N ARG A 103 2.33 21.33 -10.46
CA ARG A 103 0.97 20.94 -10.84
C ARG A 103 0.79 19.46 -10.70
N ARG A 104 -0.30 19.04 -10.11
CA ARG A 104 -0.71 17.64 -10.08
C ARG A 104 -1.66 17.34 -11.23
N LEU A 105 -1.44 16.22 -11.89
CA LEU A 105 -2.28 15.68 -12.96
C LEU A 105 -2.75 14.27 -12.57
N ASP A 106 -4.07 14.09 -12.44
CA ASP A 106 -4.68 12.78 -12.16
C ASP A 106 -5.20 12.18 -13.49
N LEU A 107 -4.62 11.05 -13.90
CA LEU A 107 -4.99 10.28 -15.09
C LEU A 107 -5.86 9.09 -14.66
N ILE A 108 -6.99 8.87 -15.35
CA ILE A 108 -8.01 7.89 -14.92
C ILE A 108 -7.96 6.60 -15.73
N SER A 109 -7.41 6.61 -16.93
CA SER A 109 -7.41 5.46 -17.86
C SER A 109 -6.05 5.27 -18.54
N PRO A 110 -5.59 4.03 -18.81
CA PRO A 110 -6.15 2.73 -18.41
C PRO A 110 -5.88 2.38 -16.96
N LEU A 111 -4.81 2.94 -16.37
CA LEU A 111 -4.45 2.81 -14.94
C LEU A 111 -4.55 4.19 -14.30
N ARG A 112 -5.10 4.25 -13.10
CA ARG A 112 -5.16 5.49 -12.33
C ARG A 112 -3.74 5.87 -11.90
N ARG A 113 -3.20 6.93 -12.53
CA ARG A 113 -1.89 7.50 -12.20
C ARG A 113 -2.05 8.93 -11.71
N SER A 114 -1.23 9.35 -10.77
CA SER A 114 -1.12 10.74 -10.31
C SER A 114 0.30 11.21 -10.59
N LEU A 115 0.44 12.21 -11.44
CA LEU A 115 1.73 12.79 -11.80
C LEU A 115 1.90 14.15 -11.12
N SER A 116 3.10 14.44 -10.59
CA SER A 116 3.52 15.78 -10.18
C SER A 116 4.41 16.34 -11.28
N ILE A 117 4.05 17.49 -11.85
CA ILE A 117 4.79 18.18 -12.88
C ILE A 117 5.34 19.46 -12.29
N ARG A 118 6.67 19.52 -12.10
CA ARG A 118 7.39 20.70 -11.62
C ARG A 118 8.09 21.36 -12.81
N SER A 119 7.87 22.65 -13.01
CA SER A 119 8.51 23.40 -14.10
C SER A 119 9.20 24.66 -13.60
N PHE A 120 10.32 24.99 -14.22
CA PHE A 120 11.11 26.17 -13.91
C PHE A 120 11.91 26.65 -15.12
N PRO A 121 12.17 27.98 -15.23
CA PRO A 121 12.98 28.53 -16.30
C PRO A 121 14.46 28.19 -16.09
N THR A 122 15.21 28.11 -17.18
CA THR A 122 16.67 28.01 -17.22
C THR A 122 17.31 29.28 -17.76
N GLY A 123 18.59 29.54 -17.41
CA GLY A 123 19.35 30.69 -17.86
C GLY A 123 19.83 31.57 -16.69
N GLU A 124 20.99 32.23 -16.88
CA GLU A 124 21.57 33.20 -15.94
C GLU A 124 21.27 34.62 -16.43
N GLY A 125 20.21 35.25 -15.91
CA GLY A 125 19.85 36.65 -16.20
C GLY A 125 18.91 36.83 -17.40
N SER A 126 18.83 35.89 -18.34
CA SER A 126 17.81 35.74 -19.36
C SER A 126 17.18 34.35 -19.25
N ILE A 127 15.95 34.18 -19.78
CA ILE A 127 15.33 32.88 -19.87
C ILE A 127 15.76 32.26 -21.20
N ASP A 128 16.62 31.23 -21.12
CA ASP A 128 17.19 30.56 -22.28
C ASP A 128 16.47 29.23 -22.57
N GLY A 129 15.48 28.88 -21.75
CA GLY A 129 14.69 27.68 -21.87
C GLY A 129 13.89 27.37 -20.62
N ALA A 130 13.31 26.17 -20.58
CA ALA A 130 12.58 25.66 -19.41
C ALA A 130 12.81 24.17 -19.21
N VAL A 131 12.67 23.73 -17.97
CA VAL A 131 12.70 22.33 -17.59
C VAL A 131 11.39 21.94 -16.94
N ALA A 132 10.85 20.78 -17.32
CA ALA A 132 9.78 20.10 -16.63
C ALA A 132 10.29 18.76 -16.08
N VAL A 133 10.05 18.52 -14.79
CA VAL A 133 10.32 17.26 -14.10
C VAL A 133 8.98 16.64 -13.74
N ILE A 134 8.77 15.41 -14.17
CA ILE A 134 7.53 14.67 -13.98
C ILE A 134 7.82 13.46 -13.08
N GLU A 135 7.17 13.42 -11.94
CA GLU A 135 7.26 12.35 -10.95
C GLU A 135 5.93 11.59 -10.89
N ASP A 136 5.96 10.26 -10.95
CA ASP A 136 4.79 9.43 -10.64
C ASP A 136 4.63 9.36 -9.11
N ILE A 137 3.62 10.08 -8.61
CA ILE A 137 3.29 10.14 -7.19
C ILE A 137 2.09 9.25 -6.81
N SER A 138 1.71 8.31 -7.69
CA SER A 138 0.52 7.47 -7.52
C SER A 138 0.54 6.69 -6.21
N GLU A 139 1.68 6.08 -5.88
CA GLU A 139 1.84 5.32 -4.64
C GLU A 139 1.75 6.22 -3.40
N ARG A 140 2.44 7.38 -3.42
CA ARG A 140 2.38 8.35 -2.32
C ARG A 140 0.95 8.86 -2.09
N VAL A 141 0.24 9.19 -3.16
CA VAL A 141 -1.15 9.65 -3.08
C VAL A 141 -2.08 8.55 -2.56
N ARG A 142 -1.86 7.30 -3.01
CA ARG A 142 -2.62 6.15 -2.52
C ARG A 142 -2.39 5.93 -1.02
N LEU A 143 -1.14 5.97 -0.58
CA LEU A 143 -0.79 5.82 0.85
C LEU A 143 -1.39 6.95 1.70
N GLU A 144 -1.31 8.20 1.23
CA GLU A 144 -1.93 9.34 1.91
C GLU A 144 -3.46 9.23 1.98
N ALA A 145 -4.12 8.74 0.92
CA ALA A 145 -5.55 8.50 0.90
C ALA A 145 -5.93 7.41 1.92
N VAL A 146 -5.23 6.27 1.90
CA VAL A 146 -5.44 5.17 2.88
C VAL A 146 -5.26 5.67 4.31
N ARG A 147 -4.22 6.48 4.58
CA ARG A 147 -3.99 7.06 5.91
C ARG A 147 -5.11 8.03 6.33
N ARG A 148 -5.57 8.87 5.42
CA ARG A 148 -6.68 9.81 5.69
C ARG A 148 -7.98 9.07 5.99
N ASP A 149 -8.30 8.06 5.18
CA ASP A 149 -9.50 7.23 5.37
C ASP A 149 -9.41 6.45 6.69
N PHE A 150 -8.22 5.96 7.06
CA PHE A 150 -7.98 5.32 8.35
C PHE A 150 -8.32 6.25 9.51
N VAL A 151 -7.76 7.47 9.55
CA VAL A 151 -8.03 8.45 10.63
C VAL A 151 -9.51 8.82 10.71
N ALA A 152 -10.16 9.01 9.56
CA ALA A 152 -11.58 9.31 9.51
C ALA A 152 -12.43 8.15 10.06
N ASN A 153 -12.12 6.91 9.67
CA ASN A 153 -12.84 5.72 10.13
C ASN A 153 -12.62 5.48 11.63
N VAL A 154 -11.38 5.60 12.13
CA VAL A 154 -11.08 5.53 13.59
C VAL A 154 -11.95 6.53 14.34
N SER A 155 -11.97 7.79 13.89
CA SER A 155 -12.76 8.85 14.53
C SER A 155 -14.25 8.51 14.57
N HIS A 156 -14.80 7.95 13.49
CA HIS A 156 -16.20 7.54 13.40
C HIS A 156 -16.51 6.33 14.31
N GLU A 157 -15.65 5.30 14.31
CA GLU A 157 -15.87 4.10 15.13
C GLU A 157 -15.70 4.36 16.63
N LEU A 158 -14.89 5.35 17.04
CA LEU A 158 -14.78 5.78 18.44
C LEU A 158 -15.93 6.70 18.85
N LYS A 159 -16.39 7.61 17.97
CA LYS A 159 -17.45 8.58 18.31
C LYS A 159 -18.80 7.91 18.58
N THR A 160 -19.10 6.82 17.87
CA THR A 160 -20.40 6.13 18.00
C THR A 160 -20.59 5.53 19.40
N PRO A 161 -19.70 4.65 19.94
CA PRO A 161 -19.85 4.10 21.28
C PRO A 161 -19.74 5.17 22.36
N THR A 162 -18.87 6.18 22.18
CA THR A 162 -18.75 7.29 23.12
C THR A 162 -20.08 8.08 23.24
N GLY A 163 -20.72 8.38 22.11
CA GLY A 163 -22.03 9.04 22.11
C GLY A 163 -23.13 8.17 22.72
N ALA A 164 -23.09 6.84 22.47
CA ALA A 164 -24.02 5.92 23.10
C ALA A 164 -23.83 5.83 24.63
N LEU A 165 -22.58 5.81 25.10
CA LEU A 165 -22.28 5.85 26.55
C LEU A 165 -22.79 7.12 27.22
N THR A 166 -22.59 8.29 26.58
CA THR A 166 -23.09 9.58 27.10
C THR A 166 -24.62 9.55 27.21
N LEU A 167 -25.30 9.12 26.14
CA LEU A 167 -26.77 9.05 26.15
C LEU A 167 -27.31 8.06 27.17
N LEU A 168 -26.67 6.91 27.33
CA LEU A 168 -27.06 5.91 28.35
C LEU A 168 -26.88 6.48 29.77
N ALA A 169 -25.78 7.20 30.03
CA ALA A 169 -25.53 7.85 31.30
C ALA A 169 -26.59 8.91 31.63
N GLU A 170 -26.94 9.79 30.68
CA GLU A 170 -27.99 10.80 30.81
C GLU A 170 -29.36 10.14 31.03
N THR A 171 -29.64 9.01 30.36
CA THR A 171 -30.91 8.30 30.53
C THR A 171 -31.02 7.66 31.92
N ILE A 172 -29.91 7.10 32.45
CA ILE A 172 -29.86 6.52 33.79
C ILE A 172 -30.09 7.57 34.88
N ASP A 173 -29.53 8.77 34.71
CA ASP A 173 -29.67 9.88 35.68
C ASP A 173 -31.14 10.31 35.88
N GLY A 174 -31.97 10.17 34.83
CA GLY A 174 -33.41 10.49 34.85
C GLY A 174 -34.34 9.31 35.15
N GLU A 175 -33.86 8.08 35.33
CA GLU A 175 -34.67 6.87 35.45
C GLU A 175 -34.79 6.43 36.93
N SER A 176 -35.99 6.08 37.33
CA SER A 176 -36.27 5.64 38.70
C SER A 176 -36.59 4.13 38.86
N ASP A 177 -36.87 3.46 37.74
CA ASP A 177 -37.16 2.01 37.72
C ASP A 177 -35.85 1.20 37.79
N PRO A 178 -35.63 0.43 38.86
CA PRO A 178 -34.40 -0.35 39.00
C PRO A 178 -34.16 -1.38 37.90
N ASP A 179 -35.22 -1.96 37.33
CA ASP A 179 -35.10 -2.93 36.23
C ASP A 179 -34.68 -2.26 34.93
N VAL A 180 -35.16 -1.08 34.68
CA VAL A 180 -34.74 -0.24 33.53
C VAL A 180 -33.28 0.17 33.70
N VAL A 181 -32.91 0.71 34.86
CA VAL A 181 -31.55 1.09 35.22
C VAL A 181 -30.59 -0.10 35.03
N GLY A 182 -30.97 -1.31 35.54
CA GLY A 182 -30.16 -2.50 35.39
C GLY A 182 -29.94 -2.90 33.91
N ARG A 183 -30.93 -2.72 33.02
CA ARG A 183 -30.77 -2.96 31.57
C ARG A 183 -29.84 -1.94 30.92
N LEU A 184 -29.99 -0.65 31.26
CA LEU A 184 -29.18 0.43 30.73
C LEU A 184 -27.70 0.29 31.14
N VAL A 185 -27.44 -0.07 32.42
CA VAL A 185 -26.08 -0.34 32.92
C VAL A 185 -25.42 -1.51 32.17
N ARG A 186 -26.14 -2.63 31.96
CA ARG A 186 -25.60 -3.73 31.15
C ARG A 186 -25.27 -3.31 29.72
N ARG A 187 -26.13 -2.50 29.10
CA ARG A 187 -25.89 -1.97 27.75
C ARG A 187 -24.68 -1.03 27.72
N MET A 188 -24.52 -0.19 28.76
CA MET A 188 -23.34 0.68 28.93
C MET A 188 -22.05 -0.16 29.05
N GLY A 189 -22.08 -1.26 29.83
CA GLY A 189 -20.95 -2.21 29.93
C GLY A 189 -20.56 -2.77 28.53
N GLY A 190 -21.53 -3.22 27.76
CA GLY A 190 -21.28 -3.73 26.41
C GLY A 190 -20.68 -2.70 25.45
N GLU A 191 -21.10 -1.42 25.51
CA GLU A 191 -20.49 -0.36 24.69
C GLU A 191 -19.07 0.00 25.18
N ALA A 192 -18.79 -0.06 26.48
CA ALA A 192 -17.46 0.15 27.03
C ALA A 192 -16.49 -0.98 26.61
N GLU A 193 -16.93 -2.24 26.66
CA GLU A 193 -16.15 -3.40 26.18
C GLU A 193 -15.89 -3.31 24.67
N ARG A 194 -16.88 -2.83 23.90
CA ARG A 194 -16.69 -2.61 22.47
C ARG A 194 -15.64 -1.53 22.20
N LEU A 195 -15.67 -0.42 22.96
CA LEU A 195 -14.68 0.66 22.83
C LEU A 195 -13.28 0.17 23.17
N SER A 196 -13.13 -0.64 24.23
CA SER A 196 -11.85 -1.26 24.61
C SER A 196 -11.30 -2.11 23.47
N ARG A 197 -12.11 -2.99 22.88
CA ARG A 197 -11.69 -3.81 21.72
C ARG A 197 -11.22 -2.98 20.51
N ILE A 198 -11.90 -1.87 20.21
CA ILE A 198 -11.46 -0.98 19.12
C ILE A 198 -10.08 -0.40 19.43
N ILE A 199 -9.84 0.00 20.68
CA ILE A 199 -8.54 0.55 21.09
C ILE A 199 -7.46 -0.51 21.03
N ASP A 200 -7.73 -1.72 21.52
CA ASP A 200 -6.78 -2.85 21.50
C ASP A 200 -6.42 -3.23 20.06
N ASP A 201 -7.40 -3.35 19.15
CA ASP A 201 -7.19 -3.61 17.73
C ASP A 201 -6.33 -2.52 17.05
N LEU A 202 -6.53 -1.25 17.43
CA LEU A 202 -5.73 -0.12 16.89
C LEU A 202 -4.29 -0.16 17.39
N LEU A 203 -4.08 -0.49 18.66
CA LEU A 203 -2.74 -0.63 19.25
C LEU A 203 -1.99 -1.81 18.63
N ASP A 204 -2.67 -2.95 18.47
CA ASP A 204 -2.10 -4.12 17.80
C ASP A 204 -1.73 -3.81 16.35
N LEU A 205 -2.63 -3.19 15.59
CA LEU A 205 -2.34 -2.78 14.21
C LEU A 205 -1.16 -1.81 14.14
N SER A 206 -1.11 -0.80 15.02
CA SER A 206 -0.01 0.17 15.06
C SER A 206 1.33 -0.50 15.38
N ARG A 207 1.34 -1.49 16.30
CA ARG A 207 2.54 -2.25 16.65
C ARG A 207 3.01 -3.12 15.49
N ILE A 208 2.09 -3.82 14.81
CA ILE A 208 2.39 -4.70 13.68
C ILE A 208 2.91 -3.89 12.49
N GLU A 209 2.36 -2.68 12.25
CA GLU A 209 2.84 -1.77 11.20
C GLU A 209 4.22 -1.17 11.48
N ALA A 210 4.57 -0.98 12.75
CA ALA A 210 5.88 -0.48 13.16
C ALA A 210 6.99 -1.55 13.11
N ASN A 211 6.63 -2.84 13.20
CA ASN A 211 7.55 -3.98 13.18
C ASN A 211 7.58 -4.61 11.78
N GLU A 212 8.31 -4.02 10.86
CA GLU A 212 8.46 -4.55 9.48
C GLU A 212 9.26 -5.86 9.41
N THR A 213 9.99 -6.22 10.47
CA THR A 213 10.81 -7.44 10.50
C THR A 213 10.50 -8.23 11.77
N PRO A 214 9.86 -9.40 11.66
CA PRO A 214 9.58 -10.25 12.83
C PRO A 214 10.87 -10.66 13.52
N SER A 215 10.82 -10.83 14.86
CA SER A 215 11.90 -11.44 15.60
C SER A 215 12.18 -12.83 15.01
N GLY A 216 13.43 -13.19 14.76
CA GLY A 216 13.78 -14.49 14.18
C GLY A 216 13.55 -15.69 15.13
N ALA A 217 12.79 -15.53 16.21
CA ALA A 217 12.44 -16.59 17.13
C ALA A 217 11.53 -17.62 16.45
N LEU A 218 11.80 -18.91 16.68
CA LEU A 218 10.98 -19.99 16.17
C LEU A 218 9.81 -20.23 17.13
N VAL A 219 8.59 -20.04 16.65
CA VAL A 219 7.37 -20.24 17.43
C VAL A 219 6.70 -21.54 16.98
N PRO A 220 6.53 -22.56 17.88
CA PRO A 220 5.83 -23.78 17.53
C PRO A 220 4.39 -23.50 17.10
N VAL A 221 3.97 -24.09 15.97
CA VAL A 221 2.63 -23.86 15.40
C VAL A 221 1.54 -24.29 16.39
N ARG A 222 1.77 -25.41 17.06
CA ARG A 222 0.83 -25.93 18.07
C ARG A 222 0.51 -24.89 19.14
N ASP A 223 1.55 -24.19 19.63
CA ASP A 223 1.42 -23.29 20.77
C ASP A 223 0.56 -22.08 20.43
N PHE A 224 0.87 -21.37 19.34
CA PHE A 224 0.11 -20.17 19.00
C PHE A 224 -1.31 -20.48 18.52
N VAL A 225 -1.55 -21.65 17.90
CA VAL A 225 -2.91 -22.07 17.51
C VAL A 225 -3.74 -22.41 18.73
N LEU A 226 -3.18 -23.18 19.69
CA LEU A 226 -3.91 -23.54 20.90
C LEU A 226 -4.17 -22.33 21.81
N ASP A 227 -3.21 -21.43 21.98
CA ASP A 227 -3.39 -20.17 22.72
C ASP A 227 -4.53 -19.33 22.14
N ALA A 228 -4.55 -19.17 20.79
CA ALA A 228 -5.58 -18.43 20.11
C ALA A 228 -6.98 -19.02 20.36
N VAL A 229 -7.13 -20.32 20.20
CA VAL A 229 -8.40 -21.02 20.44
C VAL A 229 -8.80 -20.95 21.93
N GLN A 230 -7.87 -21.15 22.84
CA GLN A 230 -8.13 -21.10 24.29
C GLN A 230 -8.63 -19.71 24.71
N SER A 231 -8.08 -18.64 24.15
CA SER A 231 -8.50 -17.26 24.47
C SER A 231 -9.96 -16.96 24.09
N LEU A 232 -10.54 -17.73 23.18
CA LEU A 232 -11.90 -17.53 22.64
C LEU A 232 -12.93 -18.54 23.16
N GLN A 233 -12.54 -19.48 24.01
CA GLN A 233 -13.47 -20.50 24.53
C GLN A 233 -14.70 -19.91 25.27
N ALA A 234 -14.49 -18.84 26.05
CA ALA A 234 -15.60 -18.17 26.75
C ALA A 234 -16.58 -17.50 25.75
N VAL A 235 -16.04 -16.92 24.66
CA VAL A 235 -16.86 -16.30 23.61
C VAL A 235 -17.65 -17.37 22.85
N ALA A 236 -17.00 -18.46 22.46
CA ALA A 236 -17.60 -19.59 21.76
C ALA A 236 -18.74 -20.20 22.59
N SER A 237 -18.51 -20.50 23.87
CA SER A 237 -19.52 -21.02 24.80
C SER A 237 -20.70 -20.04 24.97
N GLY A 238 -20.42 -18.72 25.01
CA GLY A 238 -21.45 -17.69 25.15
C GLY A 238 -22.36 -17.55 23.90
N LEU A 239 -21.88 -17.98 22.74
CA LEU A 239 -22.60 -17.99 21.45
C LEU A 239 -23.12 -19.38 21.06
N ASP A 240 -22.94 -20.39 21.90
CA ASP A 240 -23.32 -21.79 21.64
C ASP A 240 -22.66 -22.33 20.35
N VAL A 241 -21.33 -22.09 20.21
CA VAL A 241 -20.53 -22.55 19.06
C VAL A 241 -19.39 -23.42 19.55
N ASP A 242 -19.24 -24.61 18.98
CA ASP A 242 -18.15 -25.51 19.26
C ASP A 242 -16.91 -25.15 18.44
N VAL A 243 -15.71 -25.19 19.03
CA VAL A 243 -14.44 -25.00 18.32
C VAL A 243 -13.64 -26.29 18.35
N GLU A 244 -13.54 -26.97 17.23
CA GLU A 244 -12.79 -28.22 17.06
C GLU A 244 -11.41 -27.93 16.46
N VAL A 245 -10.34 -28.35 17.16
CA VAL A 245 -8.97 -28.29 16.64
C VAL A 245 -8.57 -29.68 16.18
N LEU A 246 -8.35 -29.85 14.89
CA LEU A 246 -7.87 -31.11 14.33
C LEU A 246 -6.40 -31.37 14.72
N PRO A 247 -5.91 -32.62 14.63
CA PRO A 247 -4.52 -32.94 14.98
C PRO A 247 -3.51 -32.05 14.28
N ILE A 248 -2.67 -31.36 15.05
CA ILE A 248 -1.64 -30.47 14.54
C ILE A 248 -0.36 -31.27 14.27
N PRO A 249 0.26 -31.17 13.07
CA PRO A 249 1.52 -31.83 12.76
C PRO A 249 2.62 -31.43 13.76
N ALA A 250 3.28 -32.45 14.36
CA ALA A 250 4.37 -32.22 15.31
C ALA A 250 5.61 -31.62 14.63
N GLY A 251 6.41 -30.88 15.40
CA GLY A 251 7.70 -30.35 14.95
C GLY A 251 7.61 -29.24 13.89
N SER A 252 6.48 -28.54 13.75
CA SER A 252 6.36 -27.38 12.89
C SER A 252 6.51 -26.08 13.67
N ALA A 253 7.33 -25.13 13.17
CA ALA A 253 7.52 -23.82 13.77
C ALA A 253 7.59 -22.72 12.70
N VAL A 254 7.14 -21.52 13.05
CA VAL A 254 7.15 -20.33 12.21
C VAL A 254 8.15 -19.33 12.80
N PRO A 255 9.09 -18.78 12.01
CA PRO A 255 9.92 -17.68 12.47
C PRO A 255 9.04 -16.43 12.66
N GLY A 256 9.02 -15.84 13.85
CA GLY A 256 8.17 -14.68 14.05
C GLY A 256 7.94 -14.26 15.50
N ASP A 257 6.99 -13.34 15.68
CA ASP A 257 6.50 -12.91 16.98
C ASP A 257 5.28 -13.74 17.40
N ARG A 258 5.37 -14.41 18.58
CA ARG A 258 4.28 -15.25 19.10
C ARG A 258 2.97 -14.47 19.24
N ARG A 259 3.04 -13.21 19.71
CA ARG A 259 1.84 -12.38 19.93
C ARG A 259 1.11 -12.10 18.64
N ASP A 260 1.86 -11.77 17.60
CA ASP A 260 1.30 -11.46 16.27
C ASP A 260 0.65 -12.71 15.66
N LEU A 261 1.32 -13.87 15.78
CA LEU A 261 0.80 -15.16 15.28
C LEU A 261 -0.47 -15.57 16.04
N VAL A 262 -0.48 -15.45 17.38
CA VAL A 262 -1.69 -15.71 18.22
C VAL A 262 -2.81 -14.75 17.82
N SER A 263 -2.53 -13.44 17.68
CA SER A 263 -3.52 -12.43 17.30
C SER A 263 -4.12 -12.74 15.91
N ALA A 264 -3.31 -13.15 14.94
CA ALA A 264 -3.80 -13.49 13.61
C ALA A 264 -4.78 -14.68 13.63
N VAL A 265 -4.41 -15.78 14.30
CA VAL A 265 -5.28 -16.95 14.41
C VAL A 265 -6.52 -16.64 15.24
N ALA A 266 -6.40 -15.91 16.35
CA ALA A 266 -7.52 -15.49 17.17
C ALA A 266 -8.54 -14.65 16.39
N ASN A 267 -8.08 -13.72 15.54
CA ASN A 267 -8.96 -12.93 14.68
C ASN A 267 -9.73 -13.80 13.66
N LEU A 268 -9.11 -14.84 13.10
CA LEU A 268 -9.80 -15.77 12.21
C LEU A 268 -10.84 -16.60 12.96
N VAL A 269 -10.50 -17.14 14.13
CA VAL A 269 -11.39 -17.96 14.95
C VAL A 269 -12.54 -17.11 15.51
N ASP A 270 -12.29 -15.89 15.97
CA ASP A 270 -13.31 -14.94 16.46
C ASP A 270 -14.33 -14.61 15.37
N ASN A 271 -13.87 -14.36 14.15
CA ASN A 271 -14.76 -14.16 13.02
C ASN A 271 -15.60 -15.42 12.74
N ALA A 272 -14.99 -16.59 12.68
CA ALA A 272 -15.71 -17.85 12.44
C ALA A 272 -16.80 -18.10 13.50
N ILE A 273 -16.49 -17.85 14.79
CA ILE A 273 -17.46 -17.97 15.88
C ILE A 273 -18.62 -16.98 15.71
N LYS A 274 -18.32 -15.70 15.47
CA LYS A 274 -19.32 -14.62 15.37
C LYS A 274 -20.28 -14.74 14.19
N TYR A 275 -19.84 -15.37 13.11
CA TYR A 275 -20.66 -15.53 11.90
C TYR A 275 -21.25 -16.93 11.77
N SER A 276 -20.94 -17.87 12.68
CA SER A 276 -21.61 -19.16 12.80
C SER A 276 -23.00 -19.03 13.42
N GLU A 277 -23.86 -20.00 13.15
CA GLU A 277 -25.15 -20.17 13.84
C GLU A 277 -24.95 -20.85 15.18
N ALA A 278 -25.87 -20.61 16.13
CA ALA A 278 -25.88 -21.31 17.42
C ALA A 278 -26.01 -22.84 17.20
N GLY A 279 -25.25 -23.64 17.94
CA GLY A 279 -25.08 -25.08 17.73
C GLY A 279 -24.13 -25.44 16.58
N GLY A 280 -23.50 -24.44 15.94
CA GLY A 280 -22.53 -24.66 14.87
C GLY A 280 -21.16 -25.08 15.37
N THR A 281 -20.31 -25.55 14.43
CA THR A 281 -18.94 -25.97 14.71
C THR A 281 -17.98 -25.17 13.84
N VAL A 282 -16.97 -24.57 14.46
CA VAL A 282 -15.80 -23.98 13.81
C VAL A 282 -14.66 -24.98 13.85
N THR A 283 -14.09 -25.30 12.71
CA THR A 283 -12.98 -26.25 12.59
C THR A 283 -11.66 -25.52 12.34
N VAL A 284 -10.64 -25.80 13.16
CA VAL A 284 -9.28 -25.31 12.98
C VAL A 284 -8.39 -26.48 12.57
N ALA A 285 -7.85 -26.44 11.36
CA ALA A 285 -6.96 -27.47 10.81
C ALA A 285 -5.59 -26.84 10.50
N VAL A 286 -4.53 -27.62 10.69
CA VAL A 286 -3.15 -27.23 10.38
C VAL A 286 -2.56 -28.26 9.43
N GLU A 287 -2.08 -27.81 8.29
CA GLU A 287 -1.45 -28.67 7.28
C GLU A 287 -0.05 -28.14 6.96
N MET A 288 0.89 -29.09 6.73
CA MET A 288 2.25 -28.74 6.26
C MET A 288 2.33 -28.93 4.74
N GLU A 289 2.60 -27.88 4.01
CA GLU A 289 2.78 -27.88 2.56
C GLU A 289 4.23 -27.50 2.19
N GLY A 290 5.11 -28.50 2.17
CA GLY A 290 6.54 -28.29 1.89
C GLY A 290 7.23 -27.47 2.98
N ARG A 291 7.55 -26.21 2.66
CA ARG A 291 8.19 -25.24 3.57
C ARG A 291 7.19 -24.19 4.13
N HIS A 292 5.93 -24.46 4.00
CA HIS A 292 4.86 -23.59 4.53
C HIS A 292 3.95 -24.39 5.44
N VAL A 293 3.38 -23.70 6.41
CA VAL A 293 2.25 -24.19 7.21
C VAL A 293 1.01 -23.42 6.79
N ALA A 294 -0.09 -24.13 6.60
CA ALA A 294 -1.41 -23.58 6.35
C ALA A 294 -2.30 -23.80 7.59
N VAL A 295 -2.69 -22.72 8.25
CA VAL A 295 -3.72 -22.73 9.31
C VAL A 295 -5.05 -22.41 8.65
N LYS A 296 -5.96 -23.39 8.63
CA LYS A 296 -7.30 -23.31 8.03
C LYS A 296 -8.34 -23.15 9.14
N VAL A 297 -9.15 -22.10 9.06
CA VAL A 297 -10.29 -21.88 9.95
C VAL A 297 -11.55 -21.90 9.10
N SER A 298 -12.42 -22.87 9.39
CA SER A 298 -13.64 -23.12 8.61
C SER A 298 -14.87 -22.97 9.49
N ASP A 299 -15.87 -22.24 8.99
CA ASP A 299 -17.18 -22.09 9.58
C ASP A 299 -18.30 -22.55 8.61
N ARG A 300 -19.48 -22.81 9.17
CA ARG A 300 -20.73 -23.08 8.42
C ARG A 300 -21.74 -21.95 8.63
N GLY A 301 -21.26 -20.72 8.63
CA GLY A 301 -22.05 -19.53 8.88
C GLY A 301 -22.70 -18.96 7.63
N VAL A 302 -22.95 -17.66 7.67
CA VAL A 302 -23.66 -16.93 6.63
C VAL A 302 -22.88 -16.77 5.32
N GLY A 303 -21.59 -17.09 5.30
CA GLY A 303 -20.74 -16.91 4.15
C GLY A 303 -20.53 -15.44 3.75
N ILE A 304 -19.78 -15.23 2.66
CA ILE A 304 -19.37 -13.92 2.17
C ILE A 304 -19.71 -13.81 0.68
N PRO A 305 -20.43 -12.77 0.25
CA PRO A 305 -20.70 -12.53 -1.16
C PRO A 305 -19.41 -12.38 -1.96
N SER A 306 -19.34 -12.94 -3.16
CA SER A 306 -18.12 -12.95 -3.99
C SER A 306 -17.56 -11.57 -4.31
N ARG A 307 -18.43 -10.55 -4.43
CA ARG A 307 -18.03 -9.14 -4.64
C ARG A 307 -17.26 -8.52 -3.48
N ASP A 308 -17.34 -9.12 -2.29
CA ASP A 308 -16.79 -8.59 -1.04
C ASP A 308 -15.50 -9.33 -0.62
N LEU A 309 -15.16 -10.49 -1.25
CA LEU A 309 -14.03 -11.35 -0.87
C LEU A 309 -12.67 -10.65 -0.86
N GLU A 310 -12.41 -9.75 -1.81
CA GLU A 310 -11.17 -8.98 -1.85
C GLU A 310 -11.17 -7.85 -0.81
N ARG A 311 -12.35 -7.30 -0.51
CA ARG A 311 -12.51 -6.11 0.31
C ARG A 311 -12.57 -6.38 1.81
N ILE A 312 -12.91 -7.60 2.22
CA ILE A 312 -12.99 -7.96 3.66
C ILE A 312 -11.67 -7.80 4.41
N PHE A 313 -10.55 -7.73 3.70
CA PHE A 313 -9.22 -7.45 4.26
C PHE A 313 -8.87 -5.95 4.31
N GLU A 314 -9.75 -5.07 3.78
CA GLU A 314 -9.60 -3.61 3.93
C GLU A 314 -9.93 -3.20 5.38
N ARG A 315 -9.22 -2.20 5.92
CA ARG A 315 -9.45 -1.69 7.28
C ARG A 315 -10.87 -1.12 7.39
N PHE A 316 -11.59 -1.46 8.47
CA PHE A 316 -12.96 -1.03 8.75
C PHE A 316 -14.00 -1.49 7.72
N TYR A 317 -13.63 -2.38 6.80
CA TYR A 317 -14.59 -2.93 5.86
C TYR A 317 -15.51 -3.93 6.55
N ARG A 318 -16.78 -3.90 6.19
CA ARG A 318 -17.84 -4.77 6.74
C ARG A 318 -18.88 -4.99 5.67
N VAL A 319 -19.22 -6.25 5.40
CA VAL A 319 -20.24 -6.65 4.39
C VAL A 319 -21.62 -6.10 4.79
N ASP A 320 -22.00 -6.23 6.06
CA ASP A 320 -23.24 -5.66 6.62
C ASP A 320 -22.95 -4.89 7.91
N ARG A 321 -23.08 -3.56 7.85
CA ARG A 321 -22.84 -2.67 8.99
C ARG A 321 -23.89 -2.84 10.10
N ALA A 322 -25.13 -3.25 9.78
CA ALA A 322 -26.19 -3.38 10.77
C ALA A 322 -26.01 -4.65 11.60
N ARG A 323 -25.82 -5.78 10.97
CA ARG A 323 -25.58 -7.08 11.62
C ARG A 323 -24.27 -7.08 12.41
N SER A 324 -23.22 -6.55 11.83
CA SER A 324 -21.90 -6.50 12.49
C SER A 324 -21.85 -5.56 13.70
N ARG A 325 -22.77 -4.58 13.87
CA ARG A 325 -22.90 -3.81 15.12
C ARG A 325 -23.44 -4.69 16.25
N ALA A 326 -24.34 -5.59 15.95
CA ALA A 326 -24.87 -6.54 16.95
C ALA A 326 -23.82 -7.56 17.41
N THR A 327 -22.91 -7.98 16.51
CA THR A 327 -21.82 -8.92 16.81
C THR A 327 -20.52 -8.25 17.31
N GLY A 328 -20.50 -6.92 17.41
CA GLY A 328 -19.38 -6.15 17.99
C GLY A 328 -18.08 -6.14 17.18
N GLY A 329 -18.12 -6.45 15.89
CA GLY A 329 -16.94 -6.43 15.03
C GLY A 329 -16.42 -5.01 14.76
N THR A 330 -15.11 -4.82 14.80
CA THR A 330 -14.41 -3.54 14.54
C THR A 330 -14.13 -3.31 13.06
N GLY A 331 -14.03 -4.39 12.27
CA GLY A 331 -13.58 -4.37 10.88
C GLY A 331 -12.06 -4.23 10.74
N LEU A 332 -11.32 -4.40 11.84
CA LEU A 332 -9.84 -4.38 11.85
C LEU A 332 -9.23 -5.78 11.86
N GLY A 333 -9.90 -6.78 12.43
CA GLY A 333 -9.34 -8.11 12.65
C GLY A 333 -8.75 -8.76 11.38
N LEU A 334 -9.48 -8.79 10.26
CA LEU A 334 -8.96 -9.38 9.02
C LEU A 334 -7.83 -8.56 8.40
N SER A 335 -7.80 -7.24 8.59
CA SER A 335 -6.67 -6.42 8.17
C SER A 335 -5.42 -6.68 9.02
N ILE A 336 -5.58 -6.98 10.31
CA ILE A 336 -4.50 -7.45 11.20
C ILE A 336 -3.95 -8.78 10.68
N VAL A 337 -4.81 -9.76 10.38
CA VAL A 337 -4.38 -11.05 9.80
C VAL A 337 -3.54 -10.85 8.56
N ARG A 338 -3.98 -9.98 7.63
CA ARG A 338 -3.25 -9.70 6.39
C ARG A 338 -1.87 -9.08 6.65
N HIS A 339 -1.77 -8.15 7.60
CA HIS A 339 -0.49 -7.52 7.94
C HIS A 339 0.47 -8.52 8.62
N VAL A 340 -0.04 -9.32 9.56
CA VAL A 340 0.76 -10.38 10.19
C VAL A 340 1.27 -11.37 9.15
N ALA A 341 0.40 -11.82 8.24
CA ALA A 341 0.79 -12.73 7.17
C ALA A 341 1.91 -12.11 6.31
N ALA A 342 1.76 -10.86 5.86
CA ALA A 342 2.74 -10.16 5.04
C ALA A 342 4.08 -9.97 5.76
N ASN A 343 4.08 -9.51 7.02
CA ASN A 343 5.30 -9.32 7.82
C ASN A 343 6.07 -10.63 8.03
N HIS A 344 5.36 -11.76 8.08
CA HIS A 344 5.96 -13.10 8.21
C HIS A 344 6.27 -13.76 6.84
N GLY A 345 6.19 -13.01 5.73
CA GLY A 345 6.47 -13.53 4.38
C GLY A 345 5.46 -14.57 3.87
N GLY A 346 4.26 -14.57 4.46
CA GLY A 346 3.16 -15.45 4.12
C GLY A 346 2.01 -14.72 3.42
N ARG A 347 0.85 -15.37 3.38
CA ARG A 347 -0.38 -14.80 2.83
C ARG A 347 -1.61 -15.32 3.53
N VAL A 348 -2.72 -14.59 3.40
CA VAL A 348 -4.05 -15.05 3.81
C VAL A 348 -4.98 -15.09 2.59
N SER A 349 -5.79 -16.12 2.53
CA SER A 349 -6.81 -16.29 1.48
C SER A 349 -8.14 -16.74 2.10
N VAL A 350 -9.21 -16.62 1.33
CA VAL A 350 -10.56 -17.02 1.74
C VAL A 350 -11.29 -17.70 0.59
N THR A 351 -12.02 -18.75 0.92
CA THR A 351 -13.01 -19.37 0.04
C THR A 351 -14.33 -19.34 0.79
N SER A 352 -15.39 -18.80 0.18
CA SER A 352 -16.68 -18.67 0.83
C SER A 352 -17.80 -18.72 -0.18
N VAL A 353 -18.92 -19.31 0.25
CA VAL A 353 -20.19 -19.32 -0.48
C VAL A 353 -21.27 -18.76 0.44
N GLU A 354 -21.99 -17.76 -0.04
CA GLU A 354 -23.06 -17.10 0.72
C GLU A 354 -24.12 -18.13 1.12
N GLY A 355 -24.42 -18.24 2.42
CA GLY A 355 -25.33 -19.21 3.01
C GLY A 355 -24.75 -20.59 3.33
N GLU A 356 -23.47 -20.86 2.99
CA GLU A 356 -22.83 -22.16 3.26
C GLU A 356 -21.67 -22.07 4.28
N GLY A 357 -21.04 -20.89 4.39
CA GLY A 357 -19.93 -20.63 5.29
C GLY A 357 -18.66 -20.16 4.60
N SER A 358 -17.57 -20.11 5.36
CA SER A 358 -16.28 -19.63 4.89
C SER A 358 -15.13 -20.50 5.37
N THR A 359 -14.05 -20.54 4.60
CA THR A 359 -12.77 -21.12 5.00
C THR A 359 -11.68 -20.08 4.74
N PHE A 360 -11.05 -19.63 5.82
CA PHE A 360 -9.88 -18.78 5.79
C PHE A 360 -8.62 -19.62 5.90
N VAL A 361 -7.61 -19.31 5.09
CA VAL A 361 -6.32 -20.02 5.10
C VAL A 361 -5.21 -19.01 5.32
N LEU A 362 -4.50 -19.15 6.45
CA LEU A 362 -3.29 -18.39 6.76
C LEU A 362 -2.08 -19.27 6.43
N GLU A 363 -1.35 -18.92 5.37
CA GLU A 363 -0.15 -19.61 4.95
C GLU A 363 1.09 -18.84 5.40
N LEU A 364 2.00 -19.52 6.11
CA LEU A 364 3.23 -18.92 6.65
C LEU A 364 4.45 -19.79 6.31
N PRO A 365 5.62 -19.20 6.02
CA PRO A 365 6.85 -19.96 5.94
C PRO A 365 7.11 -20.69 7.26
N ALA A 366 7.44 -21.97 7.18
CA ALA A 366 7.65 -22.78 8.36
C ALA A 366 8.92 -23.65 8.22
N VAL A 367 9.50 -23.98 9.36
CA VAL A 367 10.61 -24.91 9.47
C VAL A 367 10.18 -26.15 10.27
N ARG A 368 10.78 -27.31 9.99
CA ARG A 368 10.62 -28.47 10.84
C ARG A 368 11.67 -28.44 11.94
N LEU A 369 11.21 -28.48 13.19
CA LEU A 369 12.07 -28.72 14.34
C LEU A 369 12.45 -30.22 14.39
N PRO A 370 13.68 -30.60 14.78
CA PRO A 370 14.00 -31.97 15.03
C PRO A 370 13.09 -32.55 16.14
N GLU A 371 12.65 -33.79 15.95
CA GLU A 371 11.83 -34.49 16.95
C GLU A 371 12.63 -34.58 18.28
N GLY A 372 12.14 -33.93 19.33
CA GLY A 372 12.75 -33.95 20.69
C GLY A 372 12.84 -32.60 21.39
N SER A 373 12.38 -31.49 20.81
CA SER A 373 12.43 -30.16 21.46
C SER A 373 11.13 -29.74 22.15
N ASP A 374 10.19 -30.66 22.33
CA ASP A 374 8.97 -30.36 23.09
C ASP A 374 9.27 -30.31 24.59
N GLY A 375 9.58 -29.12 25.09
CA GLY A 375 9.36 -28.73 26.47
C GLY A 375 10.30 -29.26 27.56
N GLU A 376 11.60 -28.86 27.53
CA GLU A 376 12.33 -28.71 28.81
C GLU A 376 12.52 -27.19 29.07
N GLY A 377 11.43 -26.59 29.56
CA GLY A 377 11.43 -25.28 30.19
C GLY A 377 11.64 -25.44 31.68
N GLY A 378 12.90 -25.30 32.16
CA GLY A 378 13.31 -24.79 33.44
C GLY A 378 12.56 -25.29 34.70
N ARG A 379 12.99 -26.40 35.27
CA ARG A 379 13.04 -26.52 36.72
C ARG A 379 14.43 -26.09 37.14
N ASP A 380 14.56 -24.86 37.58
CA ASP A 380 15.63 -24.46 38.49
C ASP A 380 15.36 -25.14 39.84
N ASP A 381 16.07 -26.22 40.10
CA ASP A 381 16.24 -26.74 41.43
C ASP A 381 17.16 -25.80 42.21
N ASP A 382 16.58 -24.91 42.99
CA ASP A 382 17.23 -24.33 44.16
C ASP A 382 17.41 -25.46 45.23
N HIS A 383 18.64 -25.91 45.36
CA HIS A 383 19.11 -26.57 46.58
C HIS A 383 20.60 -26.24 46.79
N ASP A 384 20.87 -25.35 47.66
CA ASP A 384 21.67 -25.27 48.90
C ASP A 384 22.10 -23.86 49.22
#